data_d18e3a0c000077e77e84645d2d53db72
#
_entry.id   d18e3a0c000077e77e84645d2d53db72
#
_cell.length_a   1.000
_cell.length_b   1.000
_cell.length_c   1.000
_cell.angle_alpha   90.00
_cell.angle_beta   90.00
_cell.angle_gamma   90.00
#
_symmetry.space_group_name_H-M   'P 1'
#
loop_
_entity.id
_entity.type
_entity.pdbx_description
1 polymer ?
#
loop_
_entity_poly.entity_id
_entity_poly.type
_entity_poly.pdbx_seq_one_letter_code
_entity_poly.pdbx_strand_id
1 'polypeptide(L)'
;MQKCTCPSCGASVFFQSRSSILAVCEYCGSSLVRHDLNLENVGKMAELQADGSPLQLRVAGRYGGGSFTVVGRIQLRYEKGLWNEWHLLFDDLRSGWLGEAGGTYAVSFLTNIHDALPRFENLHPGDRVILKGQSYEVTQVEQAICVAGEGELPSLINPGYSAPAADLAGPGAAFATLDFSEDPPLIFMGEYVEFEQLHLTGLREVNGW
;
A
#
# COMPACT_ATOMS: atom_id res chain seq x y z
N MET A 1 -17.86 -7.63 -5.75
CA MET A 1 -17.29 -8.66 -4.88
C MET A 1 -17.35 -10.00 -5.60
N GLN A 2 -16.20 -10.69 -5.73
CA GLN A 2 -16.09 -12.00 -6.37
C GLN A 2 -15.70 -13.04 -5.30
N LYS A 3 -16.42 -14.15 -5.22
CA LYS A 3 -16.10 -15.25 -4.31
C LYS A 3 -15.37 -16.35 -5.10
N CYS A 4 -14.22 -16.78 -4.58
CA CYS A 4 -13.42 -17.89 -5.10
C CYS A 4 -13.17 -18.91 -3.98
N THR A 5 -12.61 -20.06 -4.35
CA THR A 5 -12.23 -21.11 -3.40
C THR A 5 -10.71 -21.22 -3.37
N CYS A 6 -10.12 -21.19 -2.18
CA CYS A 6 -8.68 -21.41 -2.02
C CYS A 6 -8.29 -22.81 -2.50
N PRO A 7 -7.40 -22.96 -3.47
CA PRO A 7 -7.00 -24.27 -3.97
C PRO A 7 -6.21 -25.11 -2.95
N SER A 8 -5.69 -24.48 -1.88
CA SER A 8 -4.87 -25.16 -0.89
C SER A 8 -5.66 -25.70 0.29
N CYS A 9 -6.69 -24.99 0.77
CA CYS A 9 -7.43 -25.37 1.97
C CYS A 9 -8.94 -25.44 1.80
N GLY A 10 -9.48 -25.05 0.63
CA GLY A 10 -10.92 -25.09 0.35
C GLY A 10 -11.72 -23.92 0.96
N ALA A 11 -11.07 -23.00 1.70
CA ALA A 11 -11.75 -21.86 2.30
C ALA A 11 -12.21 -20.86 1.22
N SER A 12 -13.27 -20.10 1.54
CA SER A 12 -13.73 -19.02 0.68
C SER A 12 -12.78 -17.83 0.72
N VAL A 13 -12.40 -17.34 -0.44
CA VAL A 13 -11.60 -16.13 -0.63
C VAL A 13 -12.45 -15.12 -1.40
N PHE A 14 -12.46 -13.89 -0.95
CA PHE A 14 -13.25 -12.83 -1.56
C PHE A 14 -12.34 -11.77 -2.16
N PHE A 15 -12.65 -11.32 -3.36
CA PHE A 15 -12.07 -10.14 -3.99
C PHE A 15 -13.15 -9.06 -4.05
N GLN A 16 -12.94 -7.99 -3.32
CA GLN A 16 -13.82 -6.83 -3.28
C GLN A 16 -13.42 -5.84 -4.39
N SER A 17 -12.10 -5.64 -4.55
CA SER A 17 -11.55 -4.78 -5.59
C SER A 17 -11.40 -5.51 -6.91
N ARG A 18 -11.75 -4.82 -8.02
CA ARG A 18 -11.49 -5.31 -9.38
C ARG A 18 -10.01 -5.21 -9.77
N SER A 19 -9.29 -4.27 -9.18
CA SER A 19 -7.86 -4.08 -9.42
C SER A 19 -6.98 -5.07 -8.66
N SER A 20 -7.50 -5.75 -7.64
CA SER A 20 -6.73 -6.75 -6.88
C SER A 20 -6.46 -7.98 -7.73
N ILE A 21 -5.18 -8.33 -7.88
CA ILE A 21 -4.72 -9.53 -8.59
C ILE A 21 -4.18 -10.60 -7.64
N LEU A 22 -3.79 -10.22 -6.43
CA LEU A 22 -3.29 -11.08 -5.37
C LEU A 22 -4.23 -11.03 -4.17
N ALA A 23 -4.44 -12.17 -3.52
CA ALA A 23 -5.03 -12.23 -2.18
C ALA A 23 -4.25 -13.22 -1.31
N VAL A 24 -4.11 -12.91 -0.04
CA VAL A 24 -3.58 -13.85 0.95
C VAL A 24 -4.74 -14.54 1.63
N CYS A 25 -4.76 -15.87 1.58
CA CYS A 25 -5.82 -16.66 2.23
C CYS A 25 -5.74 -16.50 3.75
N GLU A 26 -6.78 -15.94 4.35
CA GLU A 26 -6.86 -15.71 5.82
C GLU A 26 -6.74 -17.01 6.65
N TYR A 27 -7.04 -18.18 6.06
CA TYR A 27 -7.02 -19.47 6.77
C TYR A 27 -5.69 -20.19 6.72
N CYS A 28 -5.02 -20.18 5.55
CA CYS A 28 -3.82 -21.00 5.38
C CYS A 28 -2.58 -20.19 4.97
N GLY A 29 -2.70 -18.86 4.81
CA GLY A 29 -1.60 -17.98 4.41
C GLY A 29 -1.10 -18.18 2.98
N SER A 30 -1.83 -18.93 2.13
CA SER A 30 -1.44 -19.07 0.73
C SER A 30 -1.59 -17.77 -0.04
N SER A 31 -0.57 -17.41 -0.80
CA SER A 31 -0.60 -16.34 -1.79
C SER A 31 -1.33 -16.82 -3.04
N LEU A 32 -2.43 -16.17 -3.37
CA LEU A 32 -3.36 -16.60 -4.41
C LEU A 32 -3.45 -15.53 -5.49
N VAL A 33 -3.03 -15.89 -6.70
CA VAL A 33 -3.14 -15.02 -7.88
C VAL A 33 -4.46 -15.30 -8.59
N ARG A 34 -5.18 -14.24 -8.92
CA ARG A 34 -6.45 -14.32 -9.62
C ARG A 34 -6.25 -14.32 -11.13
N HIS A 35 -6.76 -15.36 -11.78
CA HIS A 35 -6.90 -15.49 -13.23
C HIS A 35 -8.39 -15.65 -13.54
N ASP A 36 -9.08 -14.55 -13.83
CA ASP A 36 -10.56 -14.50 -13.99
C ASP A 36 -11.32 -15.12 -12.82
N LEU A 37 -11.85 -16.34 -13.02
CA LEU A 37 -12.59 -17.09 -11.99
C LEU A 37 -11.75 -18.10 -11.22
N ASN A 38 -10.51 -18.33 -11.66
CA ASN A 38 -9.60 -19.30 -11.06
C ASN A 38 -8.59 -18.61 -10.15
N LEU A 39 -8.14 -19.34 -9.13
CA LEU A 39 -7.03 -18.94 -8.27
C LEU A 39 -5.86 -19.89 -8.46
N GLU A 40 -4.68 -19.32 -8.67
CA GLU A 40 -3.42 -20.03 -8.63
C GLU A 40 -2.72 -19.81 -7.28
N ASN A 41 -2.30 -20.90 -6.63
CA ASN A 41 -1.45 -20.79 -5.45
C ASN A 41 0.01 -20.63 -5.90
N VAL A 42 0.59 -19.46 -5.62
CA VAL A 42 1.98 -19.14 -5.98
C VAL A 42 2.94 -19.26 -4.78
N GLY A 43 2.46 -19.77 -3.65
CA GLY A 43 3.27 -19.99 -2.46
C GLY A 43 2.56 -19.61 -1.17
N LYS A 44 3.32 -19.44 -0.11
CA LYS A 44 2.83 -18.93 1.18
C LYS A 44 3.39 -17.55 1.45
N MET A 45 2.52 -16.65 1.93
CA MET A 45 2.93 -15.38 2.47
C MET A 45 3.65 -15.59 3.80
N ALA A 46 4.68 -14.80 4.06
CA ALA A 46 5.34 -14.76 5.35
C ALA A 46 4.40 -14.15 6.42
N GLU A 47 4.68 -14.41 7.67
CA GLU A 47 3.94 -13.82 8.77
C GLU A 47 4.30 -12.35 8.96
N LEU A 48 3.29 -11.52 9.19
CA LEU A 48 3.46 -10.12 9.56
C LEU A 48 4.20 -10.02 10.89
N GLN A 49 5.11 -9.08 10.98
CA GLN A 49 5.75 -8.76 12.25
C GLN A 49 4.80 -7.92 13.10
N ALA A 50 4.78 -8.18 14.40
CA ALA A 50 3.99 -7.40 15.34
C ALA A 50 4.42 -5.92 15.31
N ASP A 51 3.46 -5.04 15.23
CA ASP A 51 3.63 -3.58 15.28
C ASP A 51 2.56 -2.93 16.15
N GLY A 52 2.71 -1.64 16.40
CA GLY A 52 1.77 -0.83 17.19
C GLY A 52 0.62 -0.24 16.39
N SER A 53 0.44 -0.59 15.11
CA SER A 53 -0.63 -0.01 14.28
C SER A 53 -2.01 -0.34 14.85
N PRO A 54 -2.91 0.63 14.99
CA PRO A 54 -4.31 0.37 15.32
C PRO A 54 -5.12 -0.10 14.11
N LEU A 55 -4.56 -0.01 12.91
CA LEU A 55 -5.21 -0.42 11.67
C LEU A 55 -5.23 -1.95 11.51
N GLN A 56 -6.22 -2.44 10.80
CA GLN A 56 -6.39 -3.84 10.42
C GLN A 56 -7.27 -3.94 9.17
N LEU A 57 -7.35 -5.13 8.56
CA LEU A 57 -8.30 -5.36 7.47
C LEU A 57 -9.73 -5.06 7.92
N ARG A 58 -10.55 -4.55 7.01
CA ARG A 58 -11.96 -4.16 7.21
C ARG A 58 -12.17 -2.90 8.08
N VAL A 59 -11.10 -2.19 8.49
CA VAL A 59 -11.25 -0.82 8.97
C VAL A 59 -11.91 0.00 7.88
N ALA A 60 -12.94 0.76 8.25
CA ALA A 60 -13.60 1.70 7.36
C ALA A 60 -13.23 3.13 7.74
N GLY A 61 -13.18 4.03 6.76
CA GLY A 61 -12.83 5.42 6.96
C GLY A 61 -13.36 6.32 5.86
N ARG A 62 -12.99 7.60 5.92
CA ARG A 62 -13.39 8.61 4.94
C ARG A 62 -12.19 9.46 4.54
N TYR A 63 -12.11 9.77 3.25
CA TYR A 63 -11.09 10.67 2.71
C TYR A 63 -11.59 11.34 1.43
N GLY A 64 -11.33 12.65 1.25
CA GLY A 64 -11.70 13.39 0.04
C GLY A 64 -13.20 13.34 -0.30
N GLY A 65 -14.07 13.26 0.73
CA GLY A 65 -15.53 13.16 0.58
C GLY A 65 -16.04 11.74 0.24
N GLY A 66 -15.15 10.76 0.00
CA GLY A 66 -15.50 9.36 -0.23
C GLY A 66 -15.30 8.49 1.01
N SER A 67 -16.05 7.39 1.13
CA SER A 67 -15.80 6.35 2.12
C SER A 67 -14.90 5.28 1.53
N PHE A 68 -14.09 4.65 2.38
CA PHE A 68 -13.21 3.55 1.98
C PHE A 68 -13.22 2.41 3.01
N THR A 69 -12.76 1.25 2.57
CA THR A 69 -12.46 0.10 3.42
C THR A 69 -11.02 -0.35 3.18
N VAL A 70 -10.31 -0.68 4.26
CA VAL A 70 -8.99 -1.32 4.17
C VAL A 70 -9.18 -2.76 3.74
N VAL A 71 -8.66 -3.12 2.57
CA VAL A 71 -8.83 -4.44 1.97
C VAL A 71 -7.53 -5.26 1.91
N GLY A 72 -6.39 -4.61 2.07
CA GLY A 72 -5.09 -5.27 2.05
C GLY A 72 -4.02 -4.49 2.79
N ARG A 73 -2.89 -5.12 3.03
CA ARG A 73 -1.72 -4.53 3.68
C ARG A 73 -0.44 -5.14 3.13
N ILE A 74 0.56 -4.28 2.94
CA ILE A 74 1.96 -4.66 2.75
C ILE A 74 2.74 -4.13 3.95
N GLN A 75 3.57 -4.96 4.54
CA GLN A 75 4.51 -4.55 5.58
C GLN A 75 5.91 -4.52 4.99
N LEU A 76 6.57 -3.39 5.12
CA LEU A 76 7.88 -3.12 4.57
C LEU A 76 8.88 -2.86 5.69
N ARG A 77 10.14 -3.26 5.47
CA ARG A 77 11.26 -3.00 6.37
C ARG A 77 12.30 -2.16 5.68
N TYR A 78 12.79 -1.17 6.39
CA TYR A 78 13.93 -0.34 6.01
C TYR A 78 14.92 -0.24 7.18
N GLU A 79 15.98 0.54 7.03
CA GLU A 79 17.03 0.65 8.05
C GLU A 79 16.51 1.11 9.42
N LYS A 80 15.53 2.02 9.45
CA LYS A 80 15.00 2.64 10.68
C LYS A 80 13.81 1.92 11.30
N GLY A 81 13.29 0.85 10.66
CA GLY A 81 12.17 0.11 11.23
C GLY A 81 11.23 -0.52 10.20
N LEU A 82 9.97 -0.55 10.57
CA LEU A 82 8.86 -1.06 9.75
C LEU A 82 7.92 0.07 9.40
N TRP A 83 7.29 -0.03 8.23
CA TRP A 83 6.09 0.75 7.91
C TRP A 83 5.06 -0.12 7.22
N ASN A 84 3.83 0.37 7.14
CA ASN A 84 2.72 -0.30 6.51
C ASN A 84 2.18 0.50 5.34
N GLU A 85 1.82 -0.20 4.28
CA GLU A 85 1.05 0.31 3.16
C GLU A 85 -0.31 -0.40 3.17
N TRP A 86 -1.37 0.34 3.49
CA TRP A 86 -2.73 -0.17 3.57
C TRP A 86 -3.46 0.09 2.26
N HIS A 87 -3.90 -0.98 1.60
CA HIS A 87 -4.68 -0.90 0.36
C HIS A 87 -6.12 -0.48 0.68
N LEU A 88 -6.53 0.66 0.16
CA LEU A 88 -7.84 1.24 0.34
C LEU A 88 -8.72 0.96 -0.87
N LEU A 89 -9.93 0.46 -0.65
CA LEU A 89 -10.98 0.37 -1.65
C LEU A 89 -12.07 1.38 -1.32
N PHE A 90 -12.27 2.36 -2.19
CA PHE A 90 -13.32 3.37 -2.07
C PHE A 90 -14.66 2.86 -2.59
N ASP A 91 -15.77 3.44 -2.10
CA ASP A 91 -17.13 3.08 -2.53
C ASP A 91 -17.36 3.30 -4.03
N ASP A 92 -16.63 4.24 -4.65
CA ASP A 92 -16.63 4.49 -6.09
C ASP A 92 -15.69 3.56 -6.89
N LEU A 93 -15.18 2.53 -6.24
CA LEU A 93 -14.27 1.50 -6.76
C LEU A 93 -12.84 1.99 -7.07
N ARG A 94 -12.49 3.21 -6.72
CA ARG A 94 -11.08 3.65 -6.77
C ARG A 94 -10.24 2.89 -5.76
N SER A 95 -9.01 2.60 -6.16
CA SER A 95 -7.96 2.04 -5.31
C SER A 95 -7.03 3.16 -4.85
N GLY A 96 -6.66 3.15 -3.59
CA GLY A 96 -5.68 4.08 -3.01
C GLY A 96 -4.81 3.38 -1.98
N TRP A 97 -3.87 4.10 -1.44
CA TRP A 97 -2.98 3.62 -0.39
C TRP A 97 -2.98 4.58 0.79
N LEU A 98 -2.91 4.02 1.99
CA LEU A 98 -2.63 4.75 3.21
C LEU A 98 -1.29 4.26 3.75
N GLY A 99 -0.26 5.08 3.58
CA GLY A 99 1.05 4.87 4.19
C GLY A 99 0.99 5.19 5.69
N GLU A 100 1.59 4.34 6.50
CA GLU A 100 1.70 4.50 7.94
C GLU A 100 3.12 4.25 8.40
N ALA A 101 3.82 5.28 8.85
CA ALA A 101 5.21 5.21 9.32
C ALA A 101 5.42 6.13 10.52
N GLY A 102 5.78 5.57 11.69
CA GLY A 102 6.16 6.35 12.87
C GLY A 102 5.10 7.35 13.35
N GLY A 103 3.81 7.06 13.17
CA GLY A 103 2.70 7.95 13.52
C GLY A 103 2.39 9.02 12.45
N THR A 104 3.07 8.97 11.31
CA THR A 104 2.75 9.80 10.14
C THR A 104 1.89 9.01 9.17
N TYR A 105 0.89 9.66 8.59
CA TYR A 105 -0.05 9.07 7.64
C TYR A 105 -0.08 9.86 6.34
N ALA A 106 -0.15 9.15 5.20
CA ALA A 106 -0.33 9.77 3.89
C ALA A 106 -1.30 8.94 3.06
N VAL A 107 -2.28 9.60 2.44
CA VAL A 107 -3.16 8.96 1.46
C VAL A 107 -2.68 9.29 0.07
N SER A 108 -2.49 8.28 -0.78
CA SER A 108 -1.99 8.45 -2.13
C SER A 108 -2.72 7.57 -3.15
N PHE A 109 -2.65 7.97 -4.41
CA PHE A 109 -3.28 7.28 -5.53
C PHE A 109 -2.27 7.16 -6.68
N LEU A 110 -2.29 6.01 -7.35
CA LEU A 110 -1.54 5.82 -8.59
C LEU A 110 -1.99 6.84 -9.64
N THR A 111 -1.03 7.46 -10.30
CA THR A 111 -1.28 8.44 -11.35
C THR A 111 -0.79 7.95 -12.71
N ASN A 112 -1.41 8.45 -13.77
CA ASN A 112 -0.99 8.16 -15.15
C ASN A 112 -0.17 9.32 -15.73
N ILE A 113 0.72 9.92 -14.93
CA ILE A 113 1.64 10.94 -15.42
C ILE A 113 2.92 10.31 -15.93
N HIS A 114 3.46 10.91 -17.00
CA HIS A 114 4.69 10.46 -17.65
C HIS A 114 5.74 11.58 -17.61
N ASP A 115 5.87 12.23 -16.45
CA ASP A 115 6.91 13.22 -16.24
C ASP A 115 8.30 12.55 -16.30
N ALA A 116 9.29 13.28 -16.81
CA ALA A 116 10.66 12.78 -16.82
C ALA A 116 11.21 12.71 -15.40
N LEU A 117 11.49 11.49 -14.93
CA LEU A 117 12.01 11.23 -13.59
C LEU A 117 13.53 11.02 -13.62
N PRO A 118 14.24 11.46 -12.57
CA PRO A 118 15.62 11.02 -12.33
C PRO A 118 15.68 9.51 -12.13
N ARG A 119 16.81 8.90 -12.39
CA ARG A 119 17.05 7.50 -12.01
C ARG A 119 17.17 7.39 -10.49
N PHE A 120 16.74 6.27 -9.94
CA PHE A 120 16.78 6.00 -8.50
C PHE A 120 18.17 6.29 -7.88
N GLU A 121 19.23 5.84 -8.53
CA GLU A 121 20.62 5.97 -8.06
C GLU A 121 21.11 7.43 -7.97
N ASN A 122 20.41 8.35 -8.63
CA ASN A 122 20.75 9.77 -8.68
C ASN A 122 19.88 10.61 -7.75
N LEU A 123 18.93 10.02 -7.04
CA LEU A 123 18.05 10.72 -6.12
C LEU A 123 18.68 10.79 -4.73
N HIS A 124 18.62 11.99 -4.13
CA HIS A 124 19.07 12.22 -2.76
C HIS A 124 18.04 13.09 -2.02
N PRO A 125 17.90 12.93 -0.70
CA PRO A 125 17.13 13.87 0.10
C PRO A 125 17.57 15.32 -0.12
N GLY A 126 16.60 16.21 -0.35
CA GLY A 126 16.82 17.62 -0.71
C GLY A 126 16.78 17.91 -2.20
N ASP A 127 16.85 16.91 -3.08
CA ASP A 127 16.66 17.07 -4.52
C ASP A 127 15.24 17.55 -4.84
N ARG A 128 15.08 18.15 -6.02
CA ARG A 128 13.77 18.62 -6.50
C ARG A 128 13.33 17.86 -7.72
N VAL A 129 12.09 17.40 -7.68
CA VAL A 129 11.41 16.72 -8.79
C VAL A 129 10.17 17.53 -9.16
N ILE A 130 9.92 17.69 -10.46
CA ILE A 130 8.72 18.36 -10.97
C ILE A 130 7.69 17.28 -11.32
N LEU A 131 6.52 17.30 -10.68
CA LEU A 131 5.40 16.44 -10.98
C LEU A 131 4.17 17.30 -11.29
N LYS A 132 3.54 17.09 -12.44
CA LYS A 132 2.41 17.93 -12.93
C LYS A 132 2.69 19.43 -12.90
N GLY A 133 3.93 19.82 -13.20
CA GLY A 133 4.35 21.23 -13.18
C GLY A 133 4.57 21.82 -11.78
N GLN A 134 4.46 21.03 -10.72
CA GLN A 134 4.67 21.43 -9.33
C GLN A 134 5.99 20.87 -8.80
N SER A 135 6.74 21.67 -8.03
CA SER A 135 8.00 21.26 -7.43
C SER A 135 7.76 20.49 -6.13
N TYR A 136 8.35 19.30 -6.04
CA TYR A 136 8.42 18.45 -4.86
C TYR A 136 9.88 18.33 -4.41
N GLU A 137 10.12 18.27 -3.11
CA GLU A 137 11.42 17.99 -2.53
C GLU A 137 11.48 16.52 -2.11
N VAL A 138 12.53 15.82 -2.49
CA VAL A 138 12.80 14.44 -2.05
C VAL A 138 13.10 14.47 -0.55
N THR A 139 12.29 13.81 0.25
CA THR A 139 12.45 13.74 1.71
C THR A 139 13.15 12.46 2.15
N GLN A 140 12.94 11.37 1.39
CA GLN A 140 13.49 10.06 1.72
C GLN A 140 13.77 9.29 0.43
N VAL A 141 14.87 8.54 0.40
CA VAL A 141 15.21 7.58 -0.65
C VAL A 141 15.57 6.28 0.06
N GLU A 142 14.79 5.24 -0.16
CA GLU A 142 14.92 3.98 0.56
C GLU A 142 14.85 2.79 -0.40
N GLN A 143 15.56 1.74 -0.03
CA GLN A 143 15.43 0.43 -0.66
C GLN A 143 14.84 -0.53 0.39
N ALA A 144 13.53 -0.48 0.49
CA ALA A 144 12.80 -1.30 1.44
C ALA A 144 12.73 -2.76 1.00
N ILE A 145 12.47 -3.63 1.97
CA ILE A 145 12.24 -5.05 1.72
C ILE A 145 10.83 -5.39 2.18
N CYS A 146 10.04 -5.99 1.31
CA CYS A 146 8.74 -6.53 1.66
C CYS A 146 8.91 -7.66 2.69
N VAL A 147 8.32 -7.49 3.86
CA VAL A 147 8.33 -8.50 4.93
C VAL A 147 7.21 -9.51 4.70
N ALA A 148 5.98 -9.00 4.55
CA ALA A 148 4.78 -9.80 4.41
C ALA A 148 3.62 -8.96 3.86
N GLY A 149 2.50 -9.61 3.56
CA GLY A 149 1.26 -8.94 3.21
C GLY A 149 0.04 -9.72 3.69
N GLU A 150 -1.10 -9.08 3.71
CA GLU A 150 -2.39 -9.69 4.02
C GLU A 150 -3.51 -9.07 3.18
N GLY A 151 -4.64 -9.79 3.07
CA GLY A 151 -5.81 -9.31 2.34
C GLY A 151 -5.61 -9.27 0.83
N GLU A 152 -6.21 -8.28 0.17
CA GLU A 152 -6.23 -8.10 -1.28
C GLU A 152 -5.23 -7.06 -1.73
N LEU A 153 -4.42 -7.36 -2.74
CA LEU A 153 -3.38 -6.47 -3.25
C LEU A 153 -3.45 -6.32 -4.76
N PRO A 154 -3.20 -5.10 -5.29
CA PRO A 154 -3.28 -4.83 -6.72
C PRO A 154 -2.05 -5.30 -7.52
N SER A 155 -0.99 -5.72 -6.85
CA SER A 155 0.24 -6.20 -7.44
C SER A 155 0.70 -7.51 -6.81
N LEU A 156 1.58 -8.23 -7.52
CA LEU A 156 2.26 -9.39 -6.96
C LEU A 156 3.34 -8.91 -5.99
N ILE A 157 3.27 -9.40 -4.78
CA ILE A 157 4.32 -9.19 -3.78
C ILE A 157 4.82 -10.53 -3.27
N ASN A 158 6.11 -10.61 -3.03
CA ASN A 158 6.76 -11.76 -2.41
C ASN A 158 7.62 -11.27 -1.24
N PRO A 159 7.63 -11.97 -0.10
CA PRO A 159 8.57 -11.69 0.97
C PRO A 159 10.01 -11.69 0.47
N GLY A 160 10.80 -10.67 0.90
CA GLY A 160 12.16 -10.46 0.42
C GLY A 160 12.28 -9.63 -0.86
N TYR A 161 11.16 -9.29 -1.51
CA TYR A 161 11.16 -8.38 -2.65
C TYR A 161 11.69 -7.00 -2.24
N SER A 162 12.59 -6.46 -3.05
CA SER A 162 13.13 -5.10 -2.85
C SER A 162 12.22 -4.07 -3.52
N ALA A 163 11.85 -3.06 -2.74
CA ALA A 163 11.01 -1.94 -3.18
C ALA A 163 11.83 -0.63 -3.12
N PRO A 164 12.57 -0.30 -4.18
CA PRO A 164 13.27 0.98 -4.24
C PRO A 164 12.26 2.11 -4.45
N ALA A 165 12.23 3.06 -3.53
CA ALA A 165 11.26 4.15 -3.55
C ALA A 165 11.87 5.47 -3.06
N ALA A 166 11.28 6.58 -3.51
CA ALA A 166 11.57 7.92 -3.02
C ALA A 166 10.27 8.63 -2.63
N ASP A 167 10.23 9.13 -1.40
CA ASP A 167 9.13 9.95 -0.92
C ASP A 167 9.44 11.44 -1.10
N LEU A 168 8.42 12.17 -1.46
CA LEU A 168 8.52 13.58 -1.82
C LEU A 168 7.46 14.40 -1.09
N ALA A 169 7.87 15.56 -0.58
CA ALA A 169 6.97 16.57 -0.02
C ALA A 169 6.77 17.71 -1.03
N GLY A 170 5.52 18.04 -1.26
CA GLY A 170 5.12 19.19 -2.06
C GLY A 170 4.65 20.36 -1.20
N PRO A 171 4.07 21.41 -1.80
CA PRO A 171 3.50 22.53 -1.06
C PRO A 171 2.32 22.10 -0.18
N GLY A 172 2.25 22.68 1.02
CA GLY A 172 1.21 22.35 2.00
C GLY A 172 1.37 20.92 2.51
N ALA A 173 0.31 20.12 2.39
CA ALA A 173 0.31 18.70 2.77
C ALA A 173 0.60 17.76 1.59
N ALA A 174 0.93 18.28 0.39
CA ALA A 174 1.13 17.46 -0.80
C ALA A 174 2.25 16.44 -0.59
N PHE A 175 1.97 15.21 -0.97
CA PHE A 175 2.85 14.04 -0.85
C PHE A 175 2.92 13.30 -2.18
N ALA A 176 4.06 12.72 -2.49
CA ALA A 176 4.19 11.78 -3.57
C ALA A 176 5.22 10.70 -3.24
N THR A 177 5.03 9.51 -3.81
CA THR A 177 6.02 8.43 -3.81
C THR A 177 6.34 8.05 -5.25
N LEU A 178 7.62 7.95 -5.55
CA LEU A 178 8.14 7.34 -6.78
C LEU A 178 8.55 5.91 -6.44
N ASP A 179 7.87 4.95 -7.02
CA ASP A 179 8.17 3.52 -6.88
C ASP A 179 8.93 3.04 -8.12
N PHE A 180 10.18 2.66 -7.93
CA PHE A 180 11.10 2.20 -8.98
C PHE A 180 11.13 0.68 -9.12
N SER A 181 10.13 -0.02 -8.62
CA SER A 181 9.98 -1.46 -8.79
C SER A 181 9.63 -1.86 -10.24
N GLU A 182 9.12 -0.93 -11.02
CA GLU A 182 8.76 -1.11 -12.43
C GLU A 182 9.49 -0.10 -13.33
N ASP A 183 9.51 -0.36 -14.62
CA ASP A 183 10.04 0.54 -15.66
C ASP A 183 8.96 0.78 -16.73
N PRO A 184 8.40 2.00 -16.87
CA PRO A 184 8.73 3.21 -16.10
C PRO A 184 8.27 3.14 -14.64
N PRO A 185 8.89 3.94 -13.74
CA PRO A 185 8.50 4.00 -12.34
C PRO A 185 7.05 4.40 -12.14
N LEU A 186 6.40 3.84 -11.12
CA LEU A 186 5.05 4.23 -10.73
C LEU A 186 5.09 5.50 -9.89
N ILE A 187 4.13 6.40 -10.13
CA ILE A 187 4.02 7.65 -9.40
C ILE A 187 2.71 7.66 -8.61
N PHE A 188 2.83 7.65 -7.29
CA PHE A 188 1.71 7.84 -6.39
C PHE A 188 1.69 9.27 -5.90
N MET A 189 0.52 9.93 -5.94
CA MET A 189 0.36 11.30 -5.46
C MET A 189 -0.82 11.41 -4.51
N GLY A 190 -0.69 12.25 -3.51
CA GLY A 190 -1.70 12.48 -2.50
C GLY A 190 -1.29 13.53 -1.50
N GLU A 191 -1.61 13.31 -0.24
CA GLU A 191 -1.29 14.25 0.83
C GLU A 191 -1.05 13.56 2.17
N TYR A 192 -0.27 14.20 3.03
CA TYR A 192 -0.21 13.87 4.44
C TYR A 192 -1.55 14.21 5.11
N VAL A 193 -1.98 13.35 6.01
CA VAL A 193 -3.26 13.47 6.71
C VAL A 193 -3.08 13.22 8.21
N GLU A 194 -3.89 13.91 9.02
CA GLU A 194 -4.00 13.58 10.44
C GLU A 194 -4.90 12.34 10.62
N PHE A 195 -4.57 11.49 11.57
CA PHE A 195 -5.29 10.25 11.82
C PHE A 195 -6.79 10.46 12.04
N GLU A 196 -7.14 11.50 12.78
CA GLU A 196 -8.53 11.86 13.11
C GLU A 196 -9.34 12.30 11.88
N GLN A 197 -8.68 12.85 10.86
CA GLN A 197 -9.34 13.30 9.61
C GLN A 197 -9.85 12.12 8.78
N LEU A 198 -9.31 10.94 9.00
CA LEU A 198 -9.74 9.72 8.31
C LEU A 198 -11.04 9.13 8.88
N HIS A 199 -11.52 9.59 10.03
CA HIS A 199 -12.75 9.12 10.68
C HIS A 199 -12.86 7.59 10.73
N LEU A 200 -11.79 6.95 11.17
CA LEU A 200 -11.64 5.50 11.13
C LEU A 200 -12.57 4.79 12.14
N THR A 201 -13.09 3.65 11.73
CA THR A 201 -13.91 2.76 12.55
C THR A 201 -13.46 1.31 12.39
N GLY A 202 -13.66 0.48 13.42
CA GLY A 202 -13.23 -0.93 13.37
C GLY A 202 -11.73 -1.11 13.63
N LEU A 203 -11.11 -0.15 14.31
CA LEU A 203 -9.71 -0.25 14.74
C LEU A 203 -9.52 -1.43 15.69
N ARG A 204 -8.33 -2.04 15.70
CA ARG A 204 -7.97 -3.02 16.73
C ARG A 204 -7.62 -2.32 18.04
N GLU A 205 -7.91 -2.98 19.15
CA GLU A 205 -7.43 -2.53 20.45
C GLU A 205 -5.92 -2.77 20.53
N VAL A 206 -5.17 -1.72 20.75
CA VAL A 206 -3.73 -1.80 21.01
C VAL A 206 -3.54 -1.69 22.51
N ASN A 207 -3.11 -2.78 23.17
CA ASN A 207 -2.83 -2.76 24.59
C ASN A 207 -1.65 -1.82 24.85
N GLY A 208 -1.90 -0.69 25.56
CA GLY A 208 -0.84 0.22 25.99
C GLY A 208 -1.04 1.70 25.67
N TRP A 209 -2.24 2.13 25.29
CA TRP A 209 -2.65 3.54 25.20
C TRP A 209 -3.63 3.89 26.31
#